data_63e39b4d69c7962fb1a8164373fa391c
#
_entry.id   63e39b4d69c7962fb1a8164373fa391c
#
_cell.length_a   1.000
_cell.length_b   1.000
_cell.length_c   1.000
_cell.angle_alpha   90.00
_cell.angle_beta   90.00
_cell.angle_gamma   90.00
#
_symmetry.space_group_name_H-M   'P 1'
#
loop_
_entity.id
_entity.type
_entity.pdbx_description
1 polymer ?
#
loop_
_entity_poly.entity_id
_entity_poly.type
_entity_poly.pdbx_seq_one_letter_code
_entity_poly.pdbx_strand_id
1 'polypeptide(L)'
;METLTQDMADKAWALIEEIESMGGMVKAVESGWAKMKVETCAAETQAQIDSGKKVIVGVNKYKLAKEDPISILDIDNVAVRESQITRLKQIRATRDSAAVQAALEALTKSAETGEGNLLDLTVKAMRLRATVGEVSDALEKIFGRYRANNQTISGVYGGVVSGMESWETIKADVEKFAEEEGRRPRVMIAKLGQDGHDRGAKVVATAMADLGFDIDVGPLFQTPEEAARQAIENDVHAV
;
A
#
# COMPACT_ATOMS: atom_id res chain seq x y z
N MET A 1 22.25 0.20 30.68
CA MET A 1 22.35 0.79 29.32
C MET A 1 23.08 -0.18 28.38
N GLU A 2 24.29 -0.64 28.74
CA GLU A 2 25.09 -1.54 27.91
C GLU A 2 24.37 -2.86 27.57
N THR A 3 23.71 -3.50 28.56
CA THR A 3 22.94 -4.72 28.32
C THR A 3 21.84 -4.53 27.28
N LEU A 4 21.06 -3.43 27.38
CA LEU A 4 20.00 -3.14 26.41
C LEU A 4 20.58 -2.89 25.01
N THR A 5 21.73 -2.19 24.93
CA THR A 5 22.41 -1.95 23.66
C THR A 5 22.87 -3.26 23.04
N GLN A 6 23.45 -4.17 23.83
CA GLN A 6 23.87 -5.48 23.34
C GLN A 6 22.69 -6.32 22.89
N ASP A 7 21.59 -6.38 23.67
CA ASP A 7 20.37 -7.09 23.27
C ASP A 7 19.78 -6.59 21.95
N MET A 8 19.83 -5.27 21.72
CA MET A 8 19.39 -4.69 20.45
C MET A 8 20.33 -5.04 19.30
N ALA A 9 21.65 -5.00 19.54
CA ALA A 9 22.64 -5.38 18.54
C ALA A 9 22.50 -6.86 18.14
N ASP A 10 22.33 -7.75 19.10
CA ASP A 10 22.15 -9.19 18.85
C ASP A 10 20.89 -9.47 18.04
N LYS A 11 19.77 -8.80 18.36
CA LYS A 11 18.52 -8.92 17.59
C LYS A 11 18.67 -8.37 16.15
N ALA A 12 19.36 -7.24 15.99
CA ALA A 12 19.62 -6.67 14.67
C ALA A 12 20.52 -7.60 13.85
N TRP A 13 21.53 -8.20 14.48
CA TRP A 13 22.44 -9.12 13.83
C TRP A 13 21.73 -10.40 13.36
N ALA A 14 20.84 -10.96 14.17
CA ALA A 14 20.03 -12.10 13.78
C ALA A 14 19.15 -11.82 12.53
N LEU A 15 18.61 -10.60 12.40
CA LEU A 15 17.88 -10.21 11.19
C LEU A 15 18.80 -10.07 9.97
N ILE A 16 20.03 -9.58 10.15
CA ILE A 16 21.03 -9.52 9.09
C ILE A 16 21.36 -10.92 8.59
N GLU A 17 21.62 -11.86 9.50
CA GLU A 17 21.90 -13.25 9.15
C GLU A 17 20.72 -13.92 8.45
N GLU A 18 19.49 -13.66 8.88
CA GLU A 18 18.27 -14.13 8.20
C GLU A 18 18.23 -13.62 6.75
N ILE A 19 18.50 -12.34 6.51
CA ILE A 19 18.54 -11.73 5.16
C ILE A 19 19.65 -12.34 4.31
N GLU A 20 20.85 -12.50 4.86
CA GLU A 20 21.98 -13.09 4.14
C GLU A 20 21.70 -14.56 3.76
N SER A 21 21.03 -15.32 4.64
CA SER A 21 20.65 -16.71 4.36
C SER A 21 19.66 -16.85 3.19
N MET A 22 18.86 -15.81 2.91
CA MET A 22 17.94 -15.74 1.76
C MET A 22 18.65 -15.37 0.44
N GLY A 23 19.92 -15.02 0.48
CA GLY A 23 20.70 -14.53 -0.66
C GLY A 23 20.77 -13.01 -0.76
N GLY A 24 20.66 -12.32 0.37
CA GLY A 24 20.78 -10.88 0.53
C GLY A 24 19.48 -10.10 0.38
N MET A 25 19.57 -8.80 0.58
CA MET A 25 18.39 -7.91 0.66
C MET A 25 17.53 -7.89 -0.61
N VAL A 26 18.12 -8.05 -1.80
CA VAL A 26 17.36 -8.10 -3.05
C VAL A 26 16.38 -9.28 -3.02
N LYS A 27 16.85 -10.46 -2.62
CA LYS A 27 16.01 -11.66 -2.51
C LYS A 27 14.96 -11.54 -1.40
N ALA A 28 15.32 -10.94 -0.28
CA ALA A 28 14.39 -10.66 0.81
C ALA A 28 13.24 -9.71 0.36
N VAL A 29 13.53 -8.71 -0.48
CA VAL A 29 12.50 -7.81 -1.07
C VAL A 29 11.66 -8.56 -2.10
N GLU A 30 12.28 -9.31 -3.01
CA GLU A 30 11.57 -10.10 -4.04
C GLU A 30 10.61 -11.14 -3.42
N SER A 31 11.02 -11.78 -2.33
CA SER A 31 10.17 -12.74 -1.59
C SER A 31 9.03 -12.10 -0.80
N GLY A 32 9.03 -10.77 -0.62
CA GLY A 32 8.08 -10.04 0.21
C GLY A 32 8.40 -10.06 1.71
N TRP A 33 9.52 -10.68 2.14
CA TRP A 33 9.91 -10.81 3.55
C TRP A 33 9.98 -9.45 4.26
N ALA A 34 10.67 -8.47 3.67
CA ALA A 34 10.82 -7.14 4.24
C ALA A 34 9.46 -6.44 4.46
N LYS A 35 8.57 -6.56 3.46
CA LYS A 35 7.22 -6.01 3.53
C LYS A 35 6.40 -6.67 4.64
N MET A 36 6.45 -8.01 4.75
CA MET A 36 5.74 -8.74 5.81
C MET A 36 6.22 -8.36 7.21
N LYS A 37 7.52 -8.21 7.44
CA LYS A 37 8.06 -7.75 8.74
C LYS A 37 7.51 -6.37 9.12
N VAL A 38 7.44 -5.44 8.17
CA VAL A 38 6.86 -4.09 8.40
C VAL A 38 5.37 -4.17 8.72
N GLU A 39 4.61 -4.97 7.97
CA GLU A 39 3.17 -5.12 8.17
C GLU A 39 2.85 -5.80 9.50
N THR A 40 3.61 -6.84 9.89
CA THR A 40 3.50 -7.50 11.20
C THR A 40 3.73 -6.50 12.34
N CYS A 41 4.83 -5.75 12.32
CA CYS A 41 5.11 -4.74 13.34
C CYS A 41 4.04 -3.63 13.40
N ALA A 42 3.47 -3.26 12.25
CA ALA A 42 2.40 -2.27 12.20
C ALA A 42 1.10 -2.80 12.84
N ALA A 43 0.71 -4.05 12.53
CA ALA A 43 -0.47 -4.69 13.10
C ALA A 43 -0.33 -4.89 14.61
N GLU A 44 0.81 -5.39 15.09
CA GLU A 44 1.11 -5.52 16.52
C GLU A 44 1.05 -4.17 17.25
N THR A 45 1.66 -3.14 16.67
CA THR A 45 1.68 -1.79 17.25
C THR A 45 0.25 -1.22 17.35
N GLN A 46 -0.55 -1.37 16.29
CA GLN A 46 -1.93 -0.89 16.31
C GLN A 46 -2.76 -1.65 17.35
N ALA A 47 -2.65 -2.98 17.40
CA ALA A 47 -3.33 -3.78 18.39
C ALA A 47 -2.96 -3.41 19.85
N GLN A 48 -1.69 -3.04 20.10
CA GLN A 48 -1.26 -2.53 21.41
C GLN A 48 -1.87 -1.16 21.73
N ILE A 49 -2.03 -0.28 20.74
CA ILE A 49 -2.68 1.02 20.89
C ILE A 49 -4.17 0.83 21.17
N ASP A 50 -4.86 0.00 20.39
CA ASP A 50 -6.30 -0.23 20.49
C ASP A 50 -6.67 -0.92 21.80
N SER A 51 -5.85 -1.86 22.27
CA SER A 51 -6.02 -2.53 23.57
C SER A 51 -5.61 -1.67 24.78
N GLY A 52 -5.04 -0.48 24.56
CA GLY A 52 -4.54 0.41 25.63
C GLY A 52 -3.22 -0.04 26.26
N LYS A 53 -2.62 -1.15 25.79
CA LYS A 53 -1.28 -1.59 26.26
C LYS A 53 -0.19 -0.57 25.94
N LYS A 54 -0.32 0.11 24.78
CA LYS A 54 0.54 1.22 24.37
C LYS A 54 -0.25 2.54 24.44
N VAL A 55 0.15 3.43 25.32
CA VAL A 55 -0.51 4.73 25.50
C VAL A 55 0.04 5.76 24.52
N ILE A 56 -0.86 6.37 23.76
CA ILE A 56 -0.60 7.55 22.94
C ILE A 56 -1.47 8.69 23.47
N VAL A 57 -0.83 9.71 24.02
CA VAL A 57 -1.52 10.89 24.61
C VAL A 57 -2.35 11.59 23.53
N GLY A 58 -3.60 11.89 23.86
CA GLY A 58 -4.56 12.50 22.94
C GLY A 58 -5.18 11.56 21.91
N VAL A 59 -4.71 10.31 21.81
CA VAL A 59 -5.25 9.31 20.89
C VAL A 59 -6.09 8.27 21.64
N ASN A 60 -5.50 7.52 22.58
CA ASN A 60 -6.21 6.50 23.35
C ASN A 60 -6.27 6.80 24.86
N LYS A 61 -5.55 7.84 25.32
CA LYS A 61 -5.58 8.31 26.70
C LYS A 61 -5.48 9.83 26.75
N TYR A 62 -6.06 10.44 27.78
CA TYR A 62 -6.09 11.90 28.01
C TYR A 62 -6.71 12.66 26.83
N LYS A 63 -7.79 12.12 26.25
CA LYS A 63 -8.60 12.79 25.24
C LYS A 63 -9.42 13.92 25.86
N LEU A 64 -9.66 14.97 25.09
CA LEU A 64 -10.68 15.95 25.43
C LEU A 64 -12.07 15.31 25.25
N ALA A 65 -13.00 15.64 26.14
CA ALA A 65 -14.39 15.17 26.04
C ALA A 65 -15.08 15.74 24.78
N LYS A 66 -14.65 16.92 24.33
CA LYS A 66 -15.12 17.56 23.11
C LYS A 66 -13.95 18.33 22.50
N GLU A 67 -13.73 18.12 21.22
CA GLU A 67 -12.76 18.87 20.43
C GLU A 67 -13.51 19.78 19.45
N ASP A 68 -13.02 21.00 19.25
CA ASP A 68 -13.55 21.87 18.23
C ASP A 68 -13.10 21.36 16.85
N PRO A 69 -13.96 21.43 15.81
CA PRO A 69 -13.60 21.02 14.49
C PRO A 69 -12.45 21.87 13.94
N ILE A 70 -11.40 21.20 13.47
CA ILE A 70 -10.26 21.87 12.84
C ILE A 70 -10.58 22.01 11.35
N SER A 71 -10.42 23.24 10.82
CA SER A 71 -10.51 23.44 9.37
C SER A 71 -9.29 22.81 8.70
N ILE A 72 -9.52 21.78 7.93
CA ILE A 72 -8.49 21.11 7.11
C ILE A 72 -8.63 21.57 5.65
N LEU A 73 -7.50 21.63 4.95
CA LEU A 73 -7.48 21.93 3.54
C LEU A 73 -7.86 20.66 2.78
N ASP A 74 -9.08 20.64 2.22
CA ASP A 74 -9.50 19.59 1.30
C ASP A 74 -9.02 19.92 -0.12
N ILE A 75 -8.41 18.95 -0.78
CA ILE A 75 -7.95 19.07 -2.16
C ILE A 75 -9.09 18.62 -3.07
N ASP A 76 -9.50 19.51 -3.99
CA ASP A 76 -10.41 19.15 -5.07
C ASP A 76 -9.67 18.25 -6.08
N ASN A 77 -9.79 16.94 -5.89
CA ASN A 77 -9.13 15.93 -6.71
C ASN A 77 -9.60 15.99 -8.17
N VAL A 78 -10.86 16.39 -8.43
CA VAL A 78 -11.41 16.51 -9.78
C VAL A 78 -10.76 17.70 -10.50
N ALA A 79 -10.72 18.87 -9.86
CA ALA A 79 -10.09 20.06 -10.43
C ALA A 79 -8.59 19.84 -10.69
N VAL A 80 -7.87 19.19 -9.77
CA VAL A 80 -6.45 18.86 -9.95
C VAL A 80 -6.25 17.90 -11.13
N ARG A 81 -7.07 16.85 -11.24
CA ARG A 81 -7.01 15.89 -12.34
C ARG A 81 -7.25 16.54 -13.68
N GLU A 82 -8.33 17.34 -13.83
CA GLU A 82 -8.65 18.02 -15.06
C GLU A 82 -7.60 19.06 -15.47
N SER A 83 -7.02 19.76 -14.51
CA SER A 83 -5.88 20.67 -14.74
C SER A 83 -4.68 19.93 -15.31
N GLN A 84 -4.30 18.77 -14.74
CA GLN A 84 -3.20 17.96 -15.24
C GLN A 84 -3.47 17.40 -16.65
N ILE A 85 -4.66 16.89 -16.91
CA ILE A 85 -5.06 16.38 -18.23
C ILE A 85 -4.99 17.49 -19.29
N THR A 86 -5.51 18.68 -18.98
CA THR A 86 -5.49 19.83 -19.87
C THR A 86 -4.05 20.23 -20.21
N ARG A 87 -3.17 20.29 -19.20
CA ARG A 87 -1.74 20.59 -19.38
C ARG A 87 -1.04 19.55 -20.26
N LEU A 88 -1.29 18.27 -20.05
CA LEU A 88 -0.73 17.20 -20.87
C LEU A 88 -1.19 17.26 -22.32
N LYS A 89 -2.49 17.54 -22.57
CA LYS A 89 -3.03 17.74 -23.92
C LYS A 89 -2.33 18.89 -24.62
N GLN A 90 -2.15 20.03 -23.95
CA GLN A 90 -1.47 21.20 -24.49
C GLN A 90 0.00 20.91 -24.82
N ILE A 91 0.73 20.24 -23.92
CA ILE A 91 2.12 19.86 -24.15
C ILE A 91 2.24 18.96 -25.39
N ARG A 92 1.41 17.91 -25.49
CA ARG A 92 1.41 17.01 -26.64
C ARG A 92 1.06 17.70 -27.96
N ALA A 93 0.18 18.69 -27.93
CA ALA A 93 -0.22 19.44 -29.13
C ALA A 93 0.86 20.42 -29.63
N THR A 94 1.77 20.88 -28.75
CA THR A 94 2.73 21.96 -29.07
C THR A 94 4.17 21.50 -29.18
N ARG A 95 4.48 20.25 -28.80
CA ARG A 95 5.84 19.70 -28.86
C ARG A 95 6.19 19.14 -30.23
N ASP A 96 7.48 18.99 -30.52
CA ASP A 96 7.96 18.20 -31.65
C ASP A 96 7.82 16.70 -31.33
N SER A 97 6.76 16.07 -31.82
CA SER A 97 6.44 14.67 -31.55
C SER A 97 7.45 13.70 -32.20
N ALA A 98 8.06 14.07 -33.33
CA ALA A 98 9.06 13.23 -34.00
C ALA A 98 10.37 13.19 -33.19
N ALA A 99 10.82 14.34 -32.69
CA ALA A 99 11.99 14.41 -31.83
C ALA A 99 11.79 13.68 -30.50
N VAL A 100 10.58 13.76 -29.89
CA VAL A 100 10.24 13.00 -28.69
C VAL A 100 10.29 11.50 -28.95
N GLN A 101 9.68 11.05 -30.05
CA GLN A 101 9.66 9.63 -30.41
C GLN A 101 11.07 9.07 -30.62
N ALA A 102 11.93 9.79 -31.35
CA ALA A 102 13.34 9.40 -31.55
C ALA A 102 14.12 9.31 -30.21
N ALA A 103 13.88 10.23 -29.28
CA ALA A 103 14.51 10.20 -27.96
C ALA A 103 14.02 9.00 -27.10
N LEU A 104 12.74 8.65 -27.17
CA LEU A 104 12.18 7.48 -26.48
C LEU A 104 12.70 6.16 -27.10
N GLU A 105 12.86 6.08 -28.42
CA GLU A 105 13.47 4.93 -29.08
C GLU A 105 14.93 4.75 -28.70
N ALA A 106 15.70 5.84 -28.61
CA ALA A 106 17.08 5.79 -28.13
C ALA A 106 17.16 5.31 -26.68
N LEU A 107 16.21 5.70 -25.84
CA LEU A 107 16.11 5.23 -24.46
C LEU A 107 15.80 3.73 -24.41
N THR A 108 14.81 3.25 -25.18
CA THR A 108 14.48 1.83 -25.28
C THR A 108 15.68 1.01 -25.76
N LYS A 109 16.37 1.46 -26.81
CA LYS A 109 17.55 0.79 -27.34
C LYS A 109 18.68 0.69 -26.31
N SER A 110 18.93 1.76 -25.56
CA SER A 110 19.93 1.76 -24.47
C SER A 110 19.55 0.78 -23.36
N ALA A 111 18.28 0.67 -23.02
CA ALA A 111 17.79 -0.32 -22.07
C ALA A 111 17.97 -1.77 -22.59
N GLU A 112 17.73 -2.02 -23.87
CA GLU A 112 17.89 -3.32 -24.50
C GLU A 112 19.36 -3.78 -24.59
N THR A 113 20.26 -2.88 -24.99
CA THR A 113 21.68 -3.21 -25.18
C THR A 113 22.51 -3.15 -23.91
N GLY A 114 22.02 -2.45 -22.87
CA GLY A 114 22.80 -2.15 -21.67
C GLY A 114 23.89 -1.08 -21.90
N GLU A 115 23.94 -0.47 -23.07
CA GLU A 115 24.92 0.56 -23.40
C GLU A 115 24.35 1.97 -23.20
N GLY A 116 25.20 2.90 -22.76
CA GLY A 116 24.81 4.29 -22.54
C GLY A 116 24.33 4.58 -21.13
N ASN A 117 23.71 5.76 -20.95
CA ASN A 117 23.21 6.22 -19.67
C ASN A 117 21.72 6.52 -19.75
N LEU A 118 20.90 5.66 -19.13
CA LEU A 118 19.44 5.79 -19.13
C LEU A 118 18.94 7.12 -18.54
N LEU A 119 19.62 7.64 -17.50
CA LEU A 119 19.25 8.91 -16.88
C LEU A 119 19.49 10.08 -17.83
N ASP A 120 20.65 10.13 -18.50
CA ASP A 120 20.96 11.19 -19.48
C ASP A 120 19.98 11.18 -20.66
N LEU A 121 19.67 9.99 -21.19
CA LEU A 121 18.69 9.83 -22.26
C LEU A 121 17.28 10.24 -21.81
N THR A 122 16.90 9.91 -20.58
CA THR A 122 15.63 10.37 -19.97
C THR A 122 15.59 11.88 -19.87
N VAL A 123 16.66 12.53 -19.38
CA VAL A 123 16.74 14.00 -19.31
C VAL A 123 16.60 14.64 -20.70
N LYS A 124 17.22 14.06 -21.72
CA LYS A 124 17.09 14.53 -23.12
C LYS A 124 15.65 14.42 -23.61
N ALA A 125 14.99 13.30 -23.38
CA ALA A 125 13.58 13.11 -23.73
C ALA A 125 12.66 14.10 -22.99
N MET A 126 12.88 14.32 -21.70
CA MET A 126 12.11 15.29 -20.91
C MET A 126 12.31 16.74 -21.35
N ARG A 127 13.51 17.12 -21.80
CA ARG A 127 13.76 18.44 -22.41
C ARG A 127 12.99 18.65 -23.70
N LEU A 128 12.74 17.60 -24.46
CA LEU A 128 11.87 17.60 -25.65
C LEU A 128 10.37 17.53 -25.29
N ARG A 129 10.05 17.54 -24.00
CA ARG A 129 8.69 17.47 -23.45
C ARG A 129 8.02 16.09 -23.61
N ALA A 130 8.80 15.01 -23.51
CA ALA A 130 8.22 13.71 -23.20
C ALA A 130 7.54 13.74 -21.82
N THR A 131 6.50 12.99 -21.66
CA THR A 131 5.83 12.84 -20.35
C THR A 131 6.50 11.72 -19.54
N VAL A 132 6.31 11.75 -18.21
CA VAL A 132 6.81 10.67 -17.32
C VAL A 132 6.28 9.30 -17.75
N GLY A 133 4.98 9.23 -18.14
CA GLY A 133 4.37 8.00 -18.65
C GLY A 133 5.08 7.48 -19.90
N GLU A 134 5.33 8.33 -20.89
CA GLU A 134 6.00 7.91 -22.15
C GLU A 134 7.42 7.39 -21.90
N VAL A 135 8.16 7.99 -20.96
CA VAL A 135 9.48 7.49 -20.55
C VAL A 135 9.36 6.14 -19.84
N SER A 136 8.41 6.01 -18.92
CA SER A 136 8.14 4.75 -18.23
C SER A 136 7.73 3.64 -19.20
N ASP A 137 6.84 3.94 -20.13
CA ASP A 137 6.38 2.99 -21.17
C ASP A 137 7.53 2.53 -22.07
N ALA A 138 8.48 3.44 -22.39
CA ALA A 138 9.66 3.11 -23.18
C ALA A 138 10.58 2.10 -22.46
N LEU A 139 10.76 2.26 -21.15
CA LEU A 139 11.56 1.34 -20.33
C LEU A 139 10.81 0.05 -19.99
N GLU A 140 9.49 0.10 -19.81
CA GLU A 140 8.65 -1.05 -19.51
C GLU A 140 8.65 -2.11 -20.63
N LYS A 141 8.87 -1.70 -21.86
CA LYS A 141 9.03 -2.63 -23.00
C LYS A 141 10.16 -3.64 -22.81
N ILE A 142 11.21 -3.24 -22.09
CA ILE A 142 12.42 -4.06 -21.88
C ILE A 142 12.41 -4.70 -20.50
N PHE A 143 12.12 -3.91 -19.46
CA PHE A 143 12.21 -4.37 -18.06
C PHE A 143 10.91 -4.97 -17.54
N GLY A 144 9.77 -4.74 -18.22
CA GLY A 144 8.46 -5.05 -17.70
C GLY A 144 8.09 -4.18 -16.51
N ARG A 145 6.92 -4.40 -15.95
CA ARG A 145 6.45 -3.72 -14.73
C ARG A 145 6.55 -4.66 -13.53
N TYR A 146 7.31 -4.24 -12.54
CA TYR A 146 7.35 -4.97 -11.28
C TYR A 146 5.97 -4.98 -10.60
N ARG A 147 5.51 -6.19 -10.26
CA ARG A 147 4.31 -6.39 -9.45
C ARG A 147 4.73 -7.08 -8.16
N ALA A 148 4.53 -6.37 -7.04
CA ALA A 148 4.84 -6.91 -5.72
C ALA A 148 3.96 -8.13 -5.42
N ASN A 149 4.55 -9.16 -4.81
CA ASN A 149 3.80 -10.27 -4.27
C ASN A 149 2.98 -9.78 -3.07
N ASN A 150 1.67 -9.89 -3.14
CA ASN A 150 0.79 -9.58 -2.02
C ASN A 150 0.66 -10.84 -1.16
N GLN A 151 1.39 -10.86 -0.05
CA GLN A 151 1.19 -11.85 1.01
C GLN A 151 0.32 -11.20 2.08
N THR A 152 -0.65 -11.96 2.59
CA THR A 152 -1.49 -11.55 3.72
C THR A 152 -0.90 -12.10 5.01
N ILE A 153 -0.90 -11.28 6.04
CA ILE A 153 -0.58 -11.69 7.41
C ILE A 153 -1.89 -11.98 8.13
N SER A 154 -1.90 -12.98 9.02
CA SER A 154 -3.06 -13.34 9.84
C SER A 154 -2.61 -13.76 11.24
N GLY A 155 -3.51 -13.64 12.22
CA GLY A 155 -3.27 -14.04 13.61
C GLY A 155 -2.45 -13.04 14.43
N VAL A 156 -1.89 -12.00 13.81
CA VAL A 156 -0.99 -11.05 14.48
C VAL A 156 -1.78 -10.06 15.35
N TYR A 157 -2.84 -9.47 14.80
CA TYR A 157 -3.67 -8.52 15.51
C TYR A 157 -4.48 -9.24 16.60
N GLY A 158 -5.14 -10.34 16.24
CA GLY A 158 -5.92 -11.16 17.15
C GLY A 158 -5.10 -11.71 18.32
N GLY A 159 -3.84 -12.06 18.10
CA GLY A 159 -2.94 -12.54 19.16
C GLY A 159 -2.67 -11.52 20.28
N VAL A 160 -2.75 -10.22 19.99
CA VAL A 160 -2.56 -9.14 20.99
C VAL A 160 -3.84 -8.80 21.74
N VAL A 161 -5.01 -8.86 21.08
CA VAL A 161 -6.31 -8.43 21.61
C VAL A 161 -7.18 -9.59 22.08
N SER A 162 -6.76 -10.83 21.88
CA SER A 162 -7.46 -12.03 22.38
C SER A 162 -7.73 -11.93 23.88
N GLY A 163 -8.94 -12.34 24.31
CA GLY A 163 -9.40 -12.24 25.68
C GLY A 163 -10.05 -10.90 26.04
N MET A 164 -10.14 -9.95 25.11
CA MET A 164 -10.99 -8.76 25.28
C MET A 164 -12.46 -9.14 25.00
N GLU A 165 -13.38 -8.82 25.91
CA GLU A 165 -14.79 -9.16 25.79
C GLU A 165 -15.42 -8.71 24.47
N SER A 166 -15.13 -7.48 24.05
CA SER A 166 -15.62 -6.94 22.77
C SER A 166 -15.10 -7.72 21.56
N TRP A 167 -13.85 -8.18 21.59
CA TRP A 167 -13.26 -8.98 20.53
C TRP A 167 -13.93 -10.34 20.41
N GLU A 168 -14.09 -11.04 21.54
CA GLU A 168 -14.72 -12.36 21.56
C GLU A 168 -16.19 -12.30 21.16
N THR A 169 -16.90 -11.23 21.55
CA THR A 169 -18.29 -11.00 21.14
C THR A 169 -18.42 -10.86 19.62
N ILE A 170 -17.62 -10.01 18.99
CA ILE A 170 -17.66 -9.81 17.54
C ILE A 170 -17.30 -11.10 16.81
N LYS A 171 -16.30 -11.83 17.30
CA LYS A 171 -15.91 -13.11 16.72
C LYS A 171 -17.03 -14.14 16.75
N ALA A 172 -17.74 -14.23 17.87
CA ALA A 172 -18.92 -15.11 18.01
C ALA A 172 -20.07 -14.69 17.06
N ASP A 173 -20.30 -13.37 16.88
CA ASP A 173 -21.30 -12.86 15.94
C ASP A 173 -20.93 -13.19 14.47
N VAL A 174 -19.65 -13.13 14.11
CA VAL A 174 -19.18 -13.53 12.78
C VAL A 174 -19.36 -15.04 12.54
N GLU A 175 -19.08 -15.86 13.54
CA GLU A 175 -19.29 -17.32 13.47
C GLU A 175 -20.78 -17.63 13.32
N LYS A 176 -21.63 -16.99 14.11
CA LYS A 176 -23.09 -17.13 14.02
C LYS A 176 -23.62 -16.73 12.65
N PHE A 177 -23.17 -15.60 12.10
CA PHE A 177 -23.54 -15.18 10.75
C PHE A 177 -23.15 -16.24 9.70
N ALA A 178 -21.94 -16.81 9.83
CA ALA A 178 -21.47 -17.84 8.90
C ALA A 178 -22.32 -19.13 8.98
N GLU A 179 -22.83 -19.49 10.16
CA GLU A 179 -23.75 -20.62 10.34
C GLU A 179 -25.12 -20.33 9.72
N GLU A 180 -25.65 -19.12 9.88
CA GLU A 180 -26.99 -18.71 9.39
C GLU A 180 -27.02 -18.54 7.87
N GLU A 181 -25.98 -17.91 7.29
CA GLU A 181 -25.89 -17.59 5.86
C GLU A 181 -25.17 -18.66 5.01
N GLY A 182 -24.52 -19.63 5.66
CA GLY A 182 -23.75 -20.69 4.98
C GLY A 182 -22.41 -20.22 4.42
N ARG A 183 -22.02 -18.96 4.63
CA ARG A 183 -20.73 -18.40 4.27
C ARG A 183 -20.34 -17.29 5.25
N ARG A 184 -19.03 -17.05 5.37
CA ARG A 184 -18.52 -15.95 6.19
C ARG A 184 -18.94 -14.59 5.63
N PRO A 185 -19.12 -13.57 6.49
CA PRO A 185 -19.34 -12.22 6.03
C PRO A 185 -18.11 -11.74 5.24
N ARG A 186 -18.34 -11.35 3.99
CA ARG A 186 -17.29 -10.91 3.06
C ARG A 186 -17.28 -9.41 2.96
N VAL A 187 -16.10 -8.80 3.18
CA VAL A 187 -15.94 -7.34 3.22
C VAL A 187 -14.84 -6.92 2.26
N MET A 188 -15.11 -5.93 1.45
CA MET A 188 -14.11 -5.32 0.58
C MET A 188 -13.52 -4.09 1.25
N ILE A 189 -12.22 -4.06 1.38
CA ILE A 189 -11.48 -2.87 1.81
C ILE A 189 -11.08 -2.07 0.56
N ALA A 190 -11.82 -0.99 0.30
CA ALA A 190 -11.58 -0.11 -0.83
C ALA A 190 -10.86 1.16 -0.38
N LYS A 191 -9.86 1.58 -1.16
CA LYS A 191 -9.21 2.86 -0.99
C LYS A 191 -9.42 3.71 -2.23
N LEU A 192 -10.15 4.81 -2.05
CA LEU A 192 -10.56 5.68 -3.14
C LEU A 192 -9.58 6.85 -3.32
N GLY A 193 -9.46 7.33 -4.57
CA GLY A 193 -8.74 8.53 -4.92
C GLY A 193 -7.23 8.37 -5.06
N GLN A 194 -6.52 9.49 -5.09
CA GLN A 194 -5.10 9.59 -5.45
C GLN A 194 -4.12 9.47 -4.26
N ASP A 195 -4.55 8.86 -3.17
CA ASP A 195 -3.72 8.67 -1.99
C ASP A 195 -3.06 7.28 -1.97
N GLY A 196 -1.74 7.23 -1.89
CA GLY A 196 -0.95 6.00 -1.85
C GLY A 196 -0.74 5.39 -0.44
N HIS A 197 -1.30 6.01 0.62
CA HIS A 197 -1.15 5.50 1.99
C HIS A 197 -2.03 4.26 2.21
N ASP A 198 -1.45 3.07 2.11
CA ASP A 198 -2.17 1.79 2.19
C ASP A 198 -2.10 1.09 3.56
N ARG A 199 -1.28 1.60 4.48
CA ARG A 199 -1.05 0.96 5.79
C ARG A 199 -2.34 0.79 6.61
N GLY A 200 -3.17 1.84 6.68
CA GLY A 200 -4.44 1.79 7.42
C GLY A 200 -5.37 0.71 6.87
N ALA A 201 -5.55 0.64 5.56
CA ALA A 201 -6.36 -0.37 4.90
C ALA A 201 -5.87 -1.80 5.22
N LYS A 202 -4.55 -2.02 5.22
CA LYS A 202 -3.95 -3.33 5.52
C LYS A 202 -4.12 -3.74 6.99
N VAL A 203 -3.97 -2.79 7.93
CA VAL A 203 -4.21 -3.08 9.36
C VAL A 203 -5.67 -3.45 9.60
N VAL A 204 -6.61 -2.71 9.01
CA VAL A 204 -8.05 -3.02 9.10
C VAL A 204 -8.34 -4.38 8.48
N ALA A 205 -7.81 -4.65 7.28
CA ALA A 205 -7.96 -5.94 6.60
C ALA A 205 -7.47 -7.11 7.47
N THR A 206 -6.30 -6.96 8.10
CA THR A 206 -5.73 -7.97 9.00
C THR A 206 -6.59 -8.19 10.24
N ALA A 207 -7.03 -7.11 10.89
CA ALA A 207 -7.86 -7.20 12.08
C ALA A 207 -9.20 -7.88 11.80
N MET A 208 -9.87 -7.54 10.69
CA MET A 208 -11.12 -8.16 10.29
C MET A 208 -10.94 -9.63 9.88
N ALA A 209 -9.84 -9.95 9.17
CA ALA A 209 -9.52 -11.35 8.85
C ALA A 209 -9.30 -12.20 10.12
N ASP A 210 -8.64 -11.64 11.14
CA ASP A 210 -8.44 -12.32 12.44
C ASP A 210 -9.73 -12.50 13.23
N LEU A 211 -10.76 -11.67 12.98
CA LEU A 211 -12.13 -11.82 13.50
C LEU A 211 -12.94 -12.87 12.74
N GLY A 212 -12.48 -13.33 11.59
CA GLY A 212 -13.13 -14.36 10.79
C GLY A 212 -13.89 -13.87 9.57
N PHE A 213 -13.80 -12.58 9.21
CA PHE A 213 -14.35 -12.08 7.96
C PHE A 213 -13.55 -12.59 6.76
N ASP A 214 -14.21 -12.81 5.63
CA ASP A 214 -13.55 -12.93 4.34
C ASP A 214 -13.23 -11.53 3.81
N ILE A 215 -11.96 -11.27 3.52
CA ILE A 215 -11.49 -9.93 3.16
C ILE A 215 -11.00 -9.88 1.72
N ASP A 216 -11.62 -8.99 0.95
CA ASP A 216 -11.12 -8.56 -0.36
C ASP A 216 -10.43 -7.20 -0.21
N VAL A 217 -9.23 -7.08 -0.74
CA VAL A 217 -8.51 -5.80 -0.77
C VAL A 217 -8.51 -5.26 -2.20
N GLY A 218 -9.20 -4.14 -2.40
CA GLY A 218 -9.22 -3.43 -3.68
C GLY A 218 -7.84 -2.84 -4.03
N PRO A 219 -7.58 -2.63 -5.33
CA PRO A 219 -6.37 -1.94 -5.77
C PRO A 219 -6.36 -0.47 -5.30
N LEU A 220 -5.17 0.12 -5.24
CA LEU A 220 -5.01 1.54 -4.97
C LEU A 220 -5.55 2.39 -6.14
N PHE A 221 -5.95 3.62 -5.82
CA PHE A 221 -6.36 4.64 -6.78
C PHE A 221 -7.69 4.35 -7.51
N GLN A 222 -8.54 3.52 -6.96
CA GLN A 222 -9.87 3.29 -7.52
C GLN A 222 -10.74 4.54 -7.49
N THR A 223 -11.56 4.70 -8.51
CA THR A 223 -12.71 5.60 -8.46
C THR A 223 -13.86 4.96 -7.68
N PRO A 224 -14.82 5.76 -7.17
CA PRO A 224 -16.02 5.21 -6.52
C PRO A 224 -16.78 4.20 -7.40
N GLU A 225 -16.88 4.45 -8.69
CA GLU A 225 -17.57 3.58 -9.65
C GLU A 225 -16.84 2.25 -9.84
N GLU A 226 -15.49 2.27 -9.89
CA GLU A 226 -14.69 1.05 -9.99
C GLU A 226 -14.80 0.20 -8.73
N ALA A 227 -14.76 0.84 -7.55
CA ALA A 227 -14.93 0.14 -6.27
C ALA A 227 -16.33 -0.49 -6.15
N ALA A 228 -17.39 0.27 -6.52
CA ALA A 228 -18.76 -0.24 -6.50
C ALA A 228 -18.94 -1.43 -7.46
N ARG A 229 -18.36 -1.38 -8.65
CA ARG A 229 -18.41 -2.49 -9.62
C ARG A 229 -17.70 -3.72 -9.07
N GLN A 230 -16.49 -3.56 -8.53
CA GLN A 230 -15.73 -4.65 -7.95
C GLN A 230 -16.47 -5.27 -6.75
N ALA A 231 -17.12 -4.47 -5.93
CA ALA A 231 -17.91 -4.96 -4.80
C ALA A 231 -19.06 -5.88 -5.26
N ILE A 232 -19.74 -5.51 -6.36
CA ILE A 232 -20.79 -6.33 -6.97
C ILE A 232 -20.21 -7.61 -7.59
N GLU A 233 -19.12 -7.50 -8.37
CA GLU A 233 -18.47 -8.64 -9.03
C GLU A 233 -17.93 -9.67 -8.02
N ASN A 234 -17.45 -9.22 -6.87
CA ASN A 234 -16.92 -10.07 -5.80
C ASN A 234 -18.00 -10.54 -4.81
N ASP A 235 -19.25 -10.13 -4.99
CA ASP A 235 -20.39 -10.49 -4.13
C ASP A 235 -20.08 -10.27 -2.64
N VAL A 236 -19.59 -9.05 -2.29
CA VAL A 236 -19.29 -8.70 -0.91
C VAL A 236 -20.53 -8.20 -0.18
N HIS A 237 -20.58 -8.43 1.14
CA HIS A 237 -21.67 -7.98 1.99
C HIS A 237 -21.54 -6.50 2.38
N ALA A 238 -20.28 -5.99 2.41
CA ALA A 238 -19.98 -4.61 2.76
C ALA A 238 -18.68 -4.11 2.09
N VAL A 239 -18.53 -2.78 1.98
CA VAL A 239 -17.33 -2.08 1.50
C VAL A 239 -16.92 -1.05 2.55
#